data_1f927408f19d306c64d50fc251551a02
#
_entry.id   1f927408f19d306c64d50fc251551a02
#
_cell.length_a   1.000
_cell.length_b   1.000
_cell.length_c   1.000
_cell.angle_alpha   90.00
_cell.angle_beta   90.00
_cell.angle_gamma   90.00
#
_symmetry.space_group_name_H-M   'P 1'
#
loop_
_entity.id
_entity.type
_entity.pdbx_description
1 polymer ?
#
loop_
_entity_poly.entity_id
_entity_poly.type
_entity_poly.pdbx_seq_one_letter_code
_entity_poly.pdbx_strand_id
1 'polypeptide(L)'
;MQLTSYFVPVIFGAVLLYGTYKKIPVFDAFLEGAKENLKLGVDLLPTLIALLTVVSLVKASGLTDLLTSLCAPLLSAVGFPAECIPLALIRPISGSGSLAVYESLLDSYGPDSTVGTSASVLQGSSETTFYTIALYYGTCGIRNGRHTLLCALCGDCTAFLCSCLCIRLFG
;
A
#
# COMPACT_ATOMS: atom_id res chain seq x y z
N MET A 1 -11.98 -2.80 -19.96
CA MET A 1 -10.83 -2.10 -19.37
C MET A 1 -10.79 -0.56 -19.61
N GLN A 2 -11.66 0.03 -20.40
CA GLN A 2 -11.59 1.48 -20.72
C GLN A 2 -12.38 2.39 -19.77
N LEU A 3 -13.34 1.88 -19.02
CA LEU A 3 -14.20 2.73 -18.16
C LEU A 3 -13.45 3.32 -16.96
N THR A 4 -12.54 2.56 -16.40
CA THR A 4 -11.72 2.97 -15.24
C THR A 4 -10.74 4.11 -15.58
N SER A 5 -10.28 4.18 -16.84
CA SER A 5 -9.35 5.23 -17.28
C SER A 5 -9.98 6.62 -17.33
N TYR A 6 -11.31 6.69 -17.47
CA TYR A 6 -12.04 7.96 -17.49
C TYR A 6 -12.46 8.48 -16.12
N PHE A 7 -12.34 7.65 -15.08
CA PHE A 7 -12.82 7.99 -13.73
C PHE A 7 -12.11 9.22 -13.15
N VAL A 8 -10.78 9.24 -13.21
CA VAL A 8 -9.97 10.36 -12.69
C VAL A 8 -10.20 11.64 -13.51
N PRO A 9 -10.13 11.64 -14.87
CA PRO A 9 -10.45 12.81 -15.68
C PRO A 9 -11.86 13.36 -15.46
N VAL A 10 -12.85 12.50 -15.28
CA VAL A 10 -14.24 12.91 -15.03
C VAL A 10 -14.37 13.61 -13.68
N ILE A 11 -13.79 13.06 -12.61
CA ILE A 11 -13.79 13.70 -11.29
C ILE A 11 -13.10 15.07 -11.36
N PHE A 12 -11.93 15.13 -11.99
CA PHE A 12 -11.20 16.38 -12.13
C PHE A 12 -12.01 17.43 -12.91
N GLY A 13 -12.59 17.04 -14.03
CA GLY A 13 -13.48 17.89 -14.81
C GLY A 13 -14.72 18.38 -14.02
N ALA A 14 -15.34 17.49 -13.24
CA ALA A 14 -16.49 17.83 -12.40
C ALA A 14 -16.11 18.86 -11.32
N VAL A 15 -14.94 18.73 -10.68
CA VAL A 15 -14.43 19.69 -9.68
C VAL A 15 -14.20 21.07 -10.32
N LEU A 16 -13.58 21.13 -11.51
CA LEU A 16 -13.35 22.38 -12.22
C LEU A 16 -14.67 23.06 -12.63
N LEU A 17 -15.61 22.30 -13.16
CA LEU A 17 -16.93 22.80 -13.55
C LEU A 17 -17.71 23.34 -12.34
N TYR A 18 -17.65 22.60 -11.21
CA TYR A 18 -18.31 23.03 -9.98
C TYR A 18 -17.67 24.30 -9.42
N GLY A 19 -16.34 24.42 -9.43
CA GLY A 19 -15.62 25.62 -9.02
C GLY A 19 -16.00 26.84 -9.86
N THR A 20 -16.07 26.67 -11.20
CA THR A 20 -16.49 27.70 -12.12
C THR A 20 -17.96 28.11 -11.90
N TYR A 21 -18.84 27.14 -11.67
CA TYR A 21 -20.26 27.40 -11.33
C TYR A 21 -20.39 28.22 -10.05
N LYS A 22 -19.56 27.95 -9.05
CA LYS A 22 -19.49 28.70 -7.77
C LYS A 22 -18.77 30.03 -7.89
N LYS A 23 -18.30 30.43 -9.09
CA LYS A 23 -17.54 31.66 -9.35
C LYS A 23 -16.25 31.76 -8.52
N ILE A 24 -15.64 30.62 -8.18
CA ILE A 24 -14.33 30.58 -7.52
C ILE A 24 -13.27 30.81 -8.60
N PRO A 25 -12.21 31.61 -8.35
CA PRO A 25 -11.08 31.73 -9.24
C PRO A 25 -10.27 30.40 -9.23
N VAL A 26 -10.69 29.46 -10.08
CA VAL A 26 -10.22 28.07 -10.06
C VAL A 26 -8.71 27.98 -10.22
N PHE A 27 -8.12 28.82 -11.05
CA PHE A 27 -6.68 28.84 -11.26
C PHE A 27 -5.92 29.30 -10.01
N ASP A 28 -6.40 30.35 -9.34
CA ASP A 28 -5.76 30.85 -8.12
C ASP A 28 -5.89 29.86 -6.97
N ALA A 29 -7.07 29.24 -6.82
CA ALA A 29 -7.29 28.17 -5.85
C ALA A 29 -6.40 26.95 -6.13
N PHE A 30 -6.18 26.60 -7.40
CA PHE A 30 -5.24 25.53 -7.77
C PHE A 30 -3.80 25.89 -7.39
N LEU A 31 -3.36 27.12 -7.69
CA LEU A 31 -2.00 27.59 -7.34
C LEU A 31 -1.77 27.61 -5.83
N GLU A 32 -2.78 28.04 -5.04
CA GLU A 32 -2.72 28.04 -3.60
C GLU A 32 -2.57 26.60 -3.06
N GLY A 33 -3.44 25.69 -3.50
CA GLY A 33 -3.35 24.28 -3.13
C GLY A 33 -2.03 23.63 -3.58
N ALA A 34 -1.50 23.98 -4.74
CA ALA A 34 -0.22 23.49 -5.22
C ALA A 34 0.95 23.95 -4.33
N LYS A 35 0.94 25.21 -3.88
CA LYS A 35 1.96 25.76 -2.96
C LYS A 35 1.91 25.07 -1.60
N GLU A 36 0.71 24.88 -1.04
CA GLU A 36 0.53 24.17 0.24
C GLU A 36 1.02 22.73 0.15
N ASN A 37 0.66 22.01 -0.92
CA ASN A 37 1.10 20.62 -1.12
C ASN A 37 2.61 20.53 -1.35
N LEU A 38 3.23 21.47 -2.06
CA LEU A 38 4.68 21.50 -2.24
C LEU A 38 5.39 21.69 -0.89
N LYS A 39 4.91 22.61 -0.06
CA LYS A 39 5.45 22.83 1.29
C LYS A 39 5.30 21.54 2.13
N LEU A 40 4.11 20.95 2.13
CA LEU A 40 3.87 19.69 2.83
C LEU A 40 4.81 18.58 2.33
N GLY A 41 5.03 18.47 1.02
CA GLY A 41 5.96 17.52 0.43
C GLY A 41 7.40 17.69 0.96
N VAL A 42 7.87 18.94 1.05
CA VAL A 42 9.21 19.22 1.61
C VAL A 42 9.28 18.89 3.11
N ASP A 43 8.25 19.23 3.88
CA ASP A 43 8.19 18.94 5.32
C ASP A 43 8.16 17.43 5.61
N LEU A 44 7.66 16.62 4.67
CA LEU A 44 7.62 15.16 4.77
C LEU A 44 8.94 14.47 4.38
N LEU A 45 9.80 15.11 3.58
CA LEU A 45 11.03 14.51 3.07
C LEU A 45 11.91 13.87 4.15
N PRO A 46 12.19 14.49 5.31
CA PRO A 46 13.01 13.87 6.34
C PRO A 46 12.43 12.56 6.86
N THR A 47 11.13 12.53 7.09
CA THR A 47 10.41 11.31 7.56
C THR A 47 10.47 10.21 6.51
N LEU A 48 10.28 10.56 5.23
CA LEU A 48 10.36 9.62 4.11
C LEU A 48 11.76 9.04 3.94
N ILE A 49 12.80 9.88 4.01
CA ILE A 49 14.19 9.44 3.91
C ILE A 49 14.53 8.48 5.06
N ALA A 50 14.17 8.83 6.28
CA ALA A 50 14.40 7.97 7.44
C ALA A 50 13.70 6.61 7.28
N LEU A 51 12.43 6.61 6.88
CA LEU A 51 11.65 5.39 6.66
C LEU A 51 12.24 4.52 5.55
N LEU A 52 12.56 5.10 4.39
CA LEU A 52 13.15 4.38 3.26
C LEU A 52 14.52 3.78 3.63
N THR A 53 15.31 4.50 4.44
CA THR A 53 16.59 3.99 4.96
C THR A 53 16.36 2.76 5.84
N VAL A 54 15.43 2.83 6.80
CA VAL A 54 15.10 1.68 7.68
C VAL A 54 14.62 0.49 6.84
N VAL A 55 13.71 0.70 5.88
CA VAL A 55 13.22 -0.36 4.97
C VAL A 55 14.37 -1.00 4.19
N SER A 56 15.28 -0.19 3.67
CA SER A 56 16.46 -0.67 2.94
C SER A 56 17.39 -1.49 3.83
N LEU A 57 17.61 -1.08 5.08
CA LEU A 57 18.39 -1.82 6.06
C LEU A 57 17.74 -3.16 6.42
N VAL A 58 16.43 -3.20 6.63
CA VAL A 58 15.67 -4.44 6.91
C VAL A 58 15.79 -5.42 5.73
N LYS A 59 15.71 -4.95 4.49
CA LYS A 59 15.95 -5.79 3.30
C LYS A 59 17.39 -6.30 3.24
N ALA A 60 18.36 -5.40 3.41
CA ALA A 60 19.79 -5.75 3.33
C ALA A 60 20.25 -6.68 4.44
N SER A 61 19.60 -6.66 5.60
CA SER A 61 19.92 -7.55 6.74
C SER A 61 19.45 -9.00 6.57
N GLY A 62 18.68 -9.32 5.51
CA GLY A 62 18.07 -10.64 5.34
C GLY A 62 16.93 -10.95 6.32
N LEU A 63 16.49 -9.97 7.09
CA LEU A 63 15.40 -10.14 8.07
C LEU A 63 14.10 -10.55 7.40
N THR A 64 13.83 -10.05 6.20
CA THR A 64 12.67 -10.44 5.38
C THR A 64 12.68 -11.92 5.04
N ASP A 65 13.84 -12.47 4.68
CA ASP A 65 13.99 -13.90 4.34
C ASP A 65 13.83 -14.78 5.58
N LEU A 66 14.38 -14.35 6.72
CA LEU A 66 14.19 -15.02 7.99
C LEU A 66 12.71 -15.06 8.41
N LEU A 67 12.02 -13.92 8.34
CA LEU A 67 10.59 -13.84 8.65
C LEU A 67 9.75 -14.70 7.69
N THR A 68 10.09 -14.72 6.40
CA THR A 68 9.45 -15.59 5.41
C THR A 68 9.58 -17.05 5.79
N SER A 69 10.77 -17.50 6.14
CA SER A 69 11.02 -18.89 6.54
C SER A 69 10.30 -19.31 7.82
N LEU A 70 10.15 -18.39 8.78
CA LEU A 70 9.42 -18.63 10.02
C LEU A 70 7.89 -18.65 9.83
N CYS A 71 7.37 -17.78 8.95
CA CYS A 71 5.94 -17.66 8.71
C CYS A 71 5.40 -18.69 7.69
N ALA A 72 6.25 -19.20 6.81
CA ALA A 72 5.88 -20.15 5.76
C ALA A 72 5.07 -21.37 6.28
N PRO A 73 5.49 -22.10 7.33
CA PRO A 73 4.73 -23.27 7.80
C PRO A 73 3.36 -22.91 8.36
N LEU A 74 3.23 -21.75 8.99
CA LEU A 74 1.95 -21.27 9.56
C LEU A 74 0.98 -20.87 8.44
N LEU A 75 1.44 -20.14 7.45
CA LEU A 75 0.61 -19.64 6.35
C LEU A 75 0.22 -20.75 5.37
N SER A 76 1.11 -21.70 5.12
CA SER A 76 0.80 -22.88 4.32
C SER A 76 -0.26 -23.78 4.96
N ALA A 77 -0.27 -23.89 6.30
CA ALA A 77 -1.30 -24.64 7.02
C ALA A 77 -2.72 -24.04 6.82
N VAL A 78 -2.83 -22.74 6.63
CA VAL A 78 -4.09 -22.04 6.30
C VAL A 78 -4.43 -22.14 4.80
N GLY A 79 -3.50 -22.69 3.99
CA GLY A 79 -3.64 -22.84 2.54
C GLY A 79 -3.33 -21.56 1.76
N PHE A 80 -2.54 -20.67 2.36
CA PHE A 80 -1.97 -19.53 1.65
C PHE A 80 -0.84 -20.00 0.73
N PRO A 81 -0.82 -19.57 -0.56
CA PRO A 81 0.26 -19.96 -1.46
C PRO A 81 1.61 -19.51 -0.89
N ALA A 82 2.55 -20.44 -0.76
CA ALA A 82 3.86 -20.16 -0.19
C ALA A 82 4.61 -19.07 -0.99
N GLU A 83 4.37 -19.02 -2.28
CA GLU A 83 4.94 -18.05 -3.21
C GLU A 83 4.53 -16.60 -2.89
N CYS A 84 3.34 -16.41 -2.30
CA CYS A 84 2.83 -15.09 -1.91
C CYS A 84 3.33 -14.62 -0.53
N ILE A 85 4.03 -15.45 0.26
CA ILE A 85 4.53 -15.09 1.57
C ILE A 85 5.49 -13.89 1.54
N PRO A 86 6.47 -13.81 0.62
CA PRO A 86 7.32 -12.63 0.51
C PRO A 86 6.53 -11.34 0.26
N LEU A 87 5.48 -11.41 -0.55
CA LEU A 87 4.59 -10.28 -0.81
C LEU A 87 3.86 -9.85 0.46
N ALA A 88 3.29 -10.78 1.21
CA ALA A 88 2.58 -10.53 2.45
C ALA A 88 3.46 -9.83 3.51
N LEU A 89 4.73 -10.22 3.61
CA LEU A 89 5.68 -9.65 4.57
C LEU A 89 6.24 -8.29 4.14
N ILE A 90 6.45 -8.09 2.84
CA ILE A 90 6.98 -6.83 2.31
C ILE A 90 5.89 -5.76 2.23
N ARG A 91 4.65 -6.15 2.05
CA ARG A 91 3.51 -5.22 1.82
C ARG A 91 3.36 -4.18 2.94
N PRO A 92 3.34 -4.51 4.23
CA PRO A 92 3.27 -3.52 5.31
C PRO A 92 4.46 -2.57 5.38
N ILE A 93 5.61 -2.97 4.81
CA ILE A 93 6.89 -2.27 4.94
C ILE A 93 7.15 -1.34 3.74
N SER A 94 6.92 -1.82 2.52
CA SER A 94 7.35 -1.13 1.29
C SER A 94 6.36 -1.31 0.15
N GLY A 95 5.74 -0.22 -0.30
CA GLY A 95 4.82 -0.21 -1.43
C GLY A 95 5.51 -0.56 -2.76
N SER A 96 6.63 0.08 -3.08
CA SER A 96 7.39 -0.22 -4.29
C SER A 96 8.03 -1.61 -4.27
N GLY A 97 8.49 -2.05 -3.07
CA GLY A 97 9.02 -3.40 -2.90
C GLY A 97 7.95 -4.46 -3.09
N SER A 98 6.75 -4.27 -2.53
CA SER A 98 5.64 -5.19 -2.73
C SER A 98 5.18 -5.24 -4.19
N LEU A 99 5.16 -4.10 -4.89
CA LEU A 99 4.81 -4.05 -6.30
C LEU A 99 5.79 -4.86 -7.16
N ALA A 100 7.11 -4.73 -6.93
CA ALA A 100 8.12 -5.50 -7.64
C ALA A 100 7.99 -7.02 -7.40
N VAL A 101 7.69 -7.43 -6.17
CA VAL A 101 7.42 -8.85 -5.86
C VAL A 101 6.12 -9.31 -6.54
N TYR A 102 5.08 -8.49 -6.51
CA TYR A 102 3.82 -8.76 -7.18
C TYR A 102 3.98 -8.94 -8.69
N GLU A 103 4.69 -8.03 -9.37
CA GLU A 103 5.01 -8.14 -10.79
C GLU A 103 5.76 -9.44 -11.09
N SER A 104 6.78 -9.77 -10.31
CA SER A 104 7.53 -11.02 -10.46
C SER A 104 6.66 -12.27 -10.28
N LEU A 105 5.68 -12.23 -9.39
CA LEU A 105 4.71 -13.34 -9.23
C LEU A 105 3.80 -13.47 -10.45
N LEU A 106 3.31 -12.36 -10.98
CA LEU A 106 2.48 -12.38 -12.19
C LEU A 106 3.24 -12.87 -13.42
N ASP A 107 4.50 -12.47 -13.56
CA ASP A 107 5.36 -12.92 -14.67
C ASP A 107 5.68 -14.41 -14.58
N SER A 108 5.87 -14.92 -13.35
CA SER A 108 6.25 -16.33 -13.13
C SER A 108 5.07 -17.30 -13.19
N TYR A 109 3.91 -16.92 -12.68
CA TYR A 109 2.76 -17.81 -12.48
C TYR A 109 1.55 -17.45 -13.35
N GLY A 110 1.54 -16.26 -13.92
CA GLY A 110 0.41 -15.71 -14.68
C GLY A 110 -0.68 -15.09 -13.79
N PRO A 111 -1.41 -14.10 -14.32
CA PRO A 111 -2.43 -13.35 -13.53
C PRO A 111 -3.65 -14.21 -13.14
N ASP A 112 -4.03 -15.18 -13.98
CA ASP A 112 -5.21 -16.02 -13.79
C ASP A 112 -4.92 -17.32 -12.98
N SER A 113 -3.66 -17.50 -12.56
CA SER A 113 -3.30 -18.60 -11.66
C SER A 113 -3.77 -18.35 -10.23
N THR A 114 -3.90 -19.39 -9.42
CA THR A 114 -4.22 -19.27 -7.99
C THR A 114 -3.23 -18.36 -7.26
N VAL A 115 -1.94 -18.43 -7.62
CA VAL A 115 -0.89 -17.57 -7.06
C VAL A 115 -1.08 -16.12 -7.52
N GLY A 116 -1.27 -15.87 -8.81
CA GLY A 116 -1.47 -14.54 -9.36
C GLY A 116 -2.73 -13.86 -8.83
N THR A 117 -3.83 -14.60 -8.74
CA THR A 117 -5.09 -14.11 -8.16
C THR A 117 -4.91 -13.80 -6.67
N SER A 118 -4.21 -14.69 -5.91
CA SER A 118 -3.90 -14.46 -4.50
C SER A 118 -3.06 -13.21 -4.29
N ALA A 119 -2.01 -13.05 -5.09
CA ALA A 119 -1.16 -11.87 -5.04
C ALA A 119 -1.93 -10.58 -5.38
N SER A 120 -2.83 -10.64 -6.38
CA SER A 120 -3.65 -9.49 -6.80
C SER A 120 -4.64 -9.05 -5.71
N VAL A 121 -5.34 -10.01 -5.09
CA VAL A 121 -6.26 -9.71 -3.98
C VAL A 121 -5.49 -9.16 -2.79
N LEU A 122 -4.35 -9.75 -2.44
CA LEU A 122 -3.50 -9.29 -1.35
C LEU A 122 -2.97 -7.87 -1.59
N GLN A 123 -2.46 -7.61 -2.79
CA GLN A 123 -1.94 -6.30 -3.17
C GLN A 123 -3.02 -5.21 -3.14
N GLY A 124 -4.27 -5.56 -3.51
CA GLY A 124 -5.39 -4.63 -3.54
C GLY A 124 -6.11 -4.42 -2.20
N SER A 125 -6.00 -5.38 -1.26
CA SER A 125 -6.73 -5.36 0.02
C SER A 125 -5.93 -4.80 1.20
N SER A 126 -4.64 -4.56 1.04
CA SER A 126 -3.74 -4.10 2.09
C SER A 126 -2.97 -2.84 1.68
N GLU A 127 -2.41 -2.13 2.65
CA GLU A 127 -1.60 -0.92 2.46
C GLU A 127 -0.24 -1.03 3.17
N THR A 128 0.63 -0.04 2.92
CA THR A 128 1.93 0.06 3.56
C THR A 128 1.79 0.62 4.98
N THR A 129 1.51 -0.26 5.92
CA THR A 129 1.18 0.08 7.31
C THR A 129 2.21 0.97 7.98
N PHE A 130 3.49 0.60 7.92
CA PHE A 130 4.55 1.38 8.56
C PHE A 130 4.74 2.75 7.90
N TYR A 131 4.69 2.81 6.57
CA TYR A 131 4.78 4.05 5.83
C TYR A 131 3.61 4.99 6.16
N THR A 132 2.41 4.47 6.14
CA THR A 132 1.19 5.23 6.41
C THR A 132 1.19 5.81 7.82
N ILE A 133 1.52 4.99 8.83
CA ILE A 133 1.61 5.44 10.22
C ILE A 133 2.69 6.53 10.36
N ALA A 134 3.89 6.30 9.82
CA ALA A 134 4.99 7.27 9.91
C ALA A 134 4.63 8.60 9.24
N LEU A 135 4.01 8.54 8.05
CA LEU A 135 3.60 9.72 7.29
C LEU A 135 2.55 10.54 8.06
N TYR A 136 1.44 9.92 8.43
CA TYR A 136 0.34 10.63 9.10
C TYR A 136 0.72 11.11 10.49
N TYR A 137 1.40 10.29 11.28
CA TYR A 137 1.80 10.67 12.63
C TYR A 137 2.90 11.73 12.61
N GLY A 138 3.85 11.63 11.67
CA GLY A 138 4.88 12.64 11.47
C GLY A 138 4.28 14.00 11.11
N THR A 139 3.34 14.03 10.19
CA THR A 139 2.66 15.26 9.75
C THR A 139 1.82 15.89 10.85
N CYS A 140 1.09 15.06 11.62
CA CYS A 140 0.22 15.53 12.71
C CYS A 140 0.99 15.77 14.02
N GLY A 141 2.30 15.52 14.08
CA GLY A 141 3.10 15.66 15.31
C GLY A 141 2.73 14.65 16.40
N ILE A 142 2.07 13.55 16.06
CA ILE A 142 1.65 12.53 17.01
C ILE A 142 2.85 11.65 17.38
N ARG A 143 3.30 11.76 18.64
CA ARG A 143 4.44 10.99 19.14
C ARG A 143 4.06 9.64 19.76
N ASN A 144 2.80 9.45 20.13
CA ASN A 144 2.36 8.23 20.81
C ASN A 144 1.16 7.63 20.09
N GLY A 145 1.41 6.60 19.28
CA GLY A 145 0.41 5.86 18.52
C GLY A 145 -0.44 4.87 19.33
N ARG A 146 -0.20 4.71 20.64
CA ARG A 146 -0.91 3.76 21.50
C ARG A 146 -1.04 2.37 20.85
N HIS A 147 -2.27 1.98 20.50
CA HIS A 147 -2.60 0.68 19.92
C HIS A 147 -2.62 0.67 18.39
N THR A 148 -2.34 1.79 17.72
CA THR A 148 -2.47 1.91 16.25
C THR A 148 -1.68 0.88 15.50
N LEU A 149 -0.41 0.66 15.87
CA LEU A 149 0.42 -0.33 15.20
C LEU A 149 -0.15 -1.75 15.36
N LEU A 150 -0.56 -2.12 16.56
CA LEU A 150 -1.15 -3.44 16.80
C LEU A 150 -2.46 -3.63 16.02
N CYS A 151 -3.33 -2.63 16.03
CA CYS A 151 -4.58 -2.68 15.27
C CYS A 151 -4.34 -2.76 13.76
N ALA A 152 -3.36 -2.01 13.25
CA ALA A 152 -3.01 -2.04 11.84
C ALA A 152 -2.43 -3.39 11.42
N LEU A 153 -1.51 -3.97 12.21
CA LEU A 153 -0.98 -5.32 11.95
C LEU A 153 -2.07 -6.41 12.05
N CYS A 154 -3.02 -6.28 12.98
CA CYS A 154 -4.20 -7.16 13.00
C CYS A 154 -5.04 -7.00 11.72
N GLY A 155 -5.19 -5.78 11.22
CA GLY A 155 -5.84 -5.51 9.93
C GLY A 155 -5.11 -6.18 8.77
N ASP A 156 -3.79 -6.06 8.70
CA ASP A 156 -2.97 -6.73 7.68
C ASP A 156 -3.10 -8.25 7.76
N CYS A 157 -3.02 -8.84 8.95
CA CYS A 157 -3.24 -10.29 9.15
C CYS A 157 -4.64 -10.71 8.67
N THR A 158 -5.66 -9.91 8.98
CA THR A 158 -7.04 -10.17 8.52
C THR A 158 -7.14 -10.10 7.00
N ALA A 159 -6.52 -9.10 6.37
CA ALA A 159 -6.48 -8.97 4.92
C ALA A 159 -5.81 -10.19 4.26
N PHE A 160 -4.72 -10.69 4.83
CA PHE A 160 -4.02 -11.88 4.34
C PHE A 160 -4.89 -13.14 4.44
N LEU A 161 -5.53 -13.36 5.59
CA LEU A 161 -6.42 -14.50 5.80
C LEU A 161 -7.66 -14.43 4.91
N CYS A 162 -8.29 -13.25 4.80
CA CYS A 162 -9.45 -13.05 3.95
C CYS A 162 -9.14 -13.17 2.47
N SER A 163 -7.97 -12.70 2.01
CA SER A 163 -7.56 -12.88 0.61
C SER A 163 -7.49 -14.36 0.23
N CYS A 164 -6.93 -15.19 1.11
CA CYS A 164 -6.86 -16.63 0.94
C CYS A 164 -8.27 -17.28 0.93
N LEU A 165 -9.14 -16.85 1.84
CA LEU A 165 -10.50 -17.36 1.93
C LEU A 165 -11.33 -17.00 0.69
N CYS A 166 -11.20 -15.76 0.20
CA CYS A 166 -11.89 -15.31 -1.00
C CYS A 166 -11.53 -16.15 -2.22
N ILE A 167 -10.26 -16.50 -2.38
CA ILE A 167 -9.83 -17.32 -3.51
C ILE A 167 -10.36 -18.75 -3.42
N ARG A 168 -10.43 -19.31 -2.21
CA ARG A 168 -11.04 -20.64 -2.01
C ARG A 168 -12.54 -20.68 -2.27
N LEU A 169 -13.24 -19.55 -2.10
CA LEU A 169 -14.69 -19.45 -2.27
C LEU A 169 -15.11 -19.05 -3.68
N PHE A 170 -14.30 -18.25 -4.37
CA PHE A 170 -14.65 -17.61 -5.63
C PHE A 170 -13.65 -17.90 -6.77
N GLY A 171 -12.55 -18.60 -6.49
CA GLY A 171 -11.49 -18.94 -7.45
C GLY A 171 -11.62 -20.33 -8.11
#